data_d20d141b27fdc7d3a05ff839309a9478
#
_entry.id   d20d141b27fdc7d3a05ff839309a9478
#
_cell.length_a   1.000
_cell.length_b   1.000
_cell.length_c   1.000
_cell.angle_alpha   90.00
_cell.angle_beta   90.00
_cell.angle_gamma   90.00
#
_symmetry.space_group_name_H-M   'P 1'
#
loop_
_entity.id
_entity.type
_entity.pdbx_description
1 polymer ?
#
loop_
_entity_poly.entity_id
_entity_poly.type
_entity_poly.pdbx_seq_one_letter_code
_entity_poly.pdbx_strand_id
1 'polypeptide(L)'
;RDFCLSRGLGDVYKRQILICLWLLVSPSNVSSVWAKDFVVVIDAGHGGHDPGAIGKISKEKNINLNVALKVGNLIKRNCDDVKVIYTRSKDVFTPLDRRAEIANNAKADLFISIHTNALANNRTAKGASTWTLGLAKSDANLEVAKRENSVILYESDYKTRYAGFNPNSAESYIIFEFMQDKYMEQSVHLASLMQKQFHQTCKRADRGVHQAGFLVLKASAMPSILIELGFISTPEEERYLNSEEGAGTMAKGIYRAFLNYKREHELRLTGVSKTIVPTEQEEDNTPATAQKDTESVNTAPQQEKLLAEAKTKPAATAKTAPKRPIVVE
;
A
#
# COMPACT_ATOMS: atom_id res chain seq x y z
N ARG A 1 12.35 34.03 -78.43
CA ARG A 1 13.39 33.30 -77.63
C ARG A 1 13.10 33.37 -76.13
N ASP A 2 11.84 33.30 -75.69
CA ASP A 2 11.51 33.36 -74.26
C ASP A 2 10.34 32.43 -73.88
N PHE A 3 10.40 31.15 -74.26
CA PHE A 3 9.31 30.21 -74.01
C PHE A 3 9.72 28.95 -73.16
N CYS A 4 10.91 28.93 -72.58
CA CYS A 4 11.40 27.75 -71.91
C CYS A 4 11.48 27.84 -70.36
N LEU A 5 11.16 28.97 -69.72
CA LEU A 5 11.31 29.14 -68.27
C LEU A 5 10.02 28.93 -67.42
N SER A 6 8.86 28.85 -68.09
CA SER A 6 7.56 28.74 -67.35
C SER A 6 7.13 27.31 -67.04
N ARG A 7 7.69 26.28 -67.69
CA ARG A 7 7.30 24.87 -67.43
C ARG A 7 7.94 24.25 -66.24
N GLY A 8 9.11 24.72 -65.78
CA GLY A 8 9.83 24.14 -64.62
C GLY A 8 9.24 24.49 -63.27
N LEU A 9 8.67 25.69 -63.10
CA LEU A 9 8.10 26.09 -61.79
C LEU A 9 6.80 25.34 -61.49
N GLY A 10 5.94 25.11 -62.45
CA GLY A 10 4.68 24.39 -62.28
C GLY A 10 4.86 22.94 -61.77
N ASP A 11 5.93 22.29 -62.26
CA ASP A 11 6.19 20.91 -61.85
C ASP A 11 6.81 20.80 -60.44
N VAL A 12 7.55 21.81 -60.00
CA VAL A 12 8.08 21.89 -58.63
C VAL A 12 6.93 22.05 -57.63
N TYR A 13 6.00 22.96 -57.91
CA TYR A 13 4.83 23.14 -57.02
C TYR A 13 3.90 21.92 -57.03
N LYS A 14 3.68 21.27 -58.14
CA LYS A 14 2.89 20.02 -58.20
C LYS A 14 3.55 18.91 -57.39
N ARG A 15 4.88 18.73 -57.47
CA ARG A 15 5.62 17.77 -56.66
C ARG A 15 5.55 18.12 -55.16
N GLN A 16 5.64 19.39 -54.83
CA GLN A 16 5.58 19.86 -53.44
C GLN A 16 4.19 19.66 -52.86
N ILE A 17 3.12 19.94 -53.61
CA ILE A 17 1.73 19.68 -53.21
C ILE A 17 1.49 18.18 -53.07
N LEU A 18 2.01 17.33 -53.96
CA LEU A 18 1.90 15.86 -53.82
C LEU A 18 2.64 15.32 -52.59
N ILE A 19 3.82 15.86 -52.28
CA ILE A 19 4.56 15.48 -51.06
C ILE A 19 3.80 15.92 -49.80
N CYS A 20 3.24 17.13 -49.79
CA CYS A 20 2.42 17.62 -48.68
C CYS A 20 1.12 16.81 -48.53
N LEU A 21 0.44 16.46 -49.63
CA LEU A 21 -0.71 15.55 -49.60
C LEU A 21 -0.34 14.14 -49.14
N TRP A 22 0.81 13.62 -49.53
CA TRP A 22 1.29 12.31 -49.12
C TRP A 22 1.66 12.29 -47.65
N LEU A 23 2.21 13.38 -47.09
CA LEU A 23 2.45 13.56 -45.67
C LEU A 23 1.15 13.70 -44.84
N LEU A 24 0.08 14.25 -45.45
CA LEU A 24 -1.23 14.38 -44.82
C LEU A 24 -2.06 13.08 -44.88
N VAL A 25 -1.82 12.25 -45.93
CA VAL A 25 -2.53 10.95 -46.13
C VAL A 25 -1.69 9.78 -45.64
N SER A 26 -0.41 9.96 -45.32
CA SER A 26 0.35 8.93 -44.63
C SER A 26 -0.43 8.60 -43.34
N PRO A 27 -0.87 7.34 -43.14
CA PRO A 27 -1.31 6.96 -41.82
C PRO A 27 -0.12 7.27 -40.91
N SER A 28 -0.19 8.39 -40.22
CA SER A 28 0.71 8.63 -39.11
C SER A 28 0.60 7.36 -38.32
N ASN A 29 1.62 6.50 -38.41
CA ASN A 29 1.88 5.54 -37.36
C ASN A 29 2.12 6.39 -36.12
N VAL A 30 1.04 6.92 -35.55
CA VAL A 30 0.99 7.28 -34.17
C VAL A 30 1.20 5.93 -33.53
N SER A 31 2.47 5.53 -33.39
CA SER A 31 2.85 4.51 -32.45
C SER A 31 2.15 4.97 -31.20
N SER A 32 1.05 4.35 -30.87
CA SER A 32 0.48 4.46 -29.55
C SER A 32 1.66 4.10 -28.66
N VAL A 33 2.33 5.10 -28.12
CA VAL A 33 3.30 4.93 -27.07
C VAL A 33 2.43 4.31 -25.99
N TRP A 34 2.48 2.98 -25.89
CA TRP A 34 1.87 2.25 -24.80
C TRP A 34 2.52 2.84 -23.57
N ALA A 35 1.81 3.74 -22.93
CA ALA A 35 2.26 4.28 -21.67
C ALA A 35 2.47 3.06 -20.76
N LYS A 36 3.69 2.89 -20.27
CA LYS A 36 4.02 1.82 -19.33
C LYS A 36 2.99 1.88 -18.20
N ASP A 37 2.37 0.75 -17.85
CA ASP A 37 1.47 0.67 -16.72
C ASP A 37 2.15 1.24 -15.47
N PHE A 38 1.42 2.03 -14.71
CA PHE A 38 1.86 2.46 -13.40
C PHE A 38 1.80 1.26 -12.44
N VAL A 39 2.93 0.88 -11.86
CA VAL A 39 3.01 -0.29 -10.99
C VAL A 39 2.99 0.15 -9.52
N VAL A 40 1.97 -0.25 -8.79
CA VAL A 40 1.90 -0.05 -7.34
C VAL A 40 2.03 -1.37 -6.60
N VAL A 41 2.91 -1.41 -5.60
CA VAL A 41 3.00 -2.54 -4.67
C VAL A 41 2.33 -2.15 -3.36
N ILE A 42 1.35 -2.94 -2.96
CA ILE A 42 0.65 -2.82 -1.68
C ILE A 42 1.15 -3.90 -0.76
N ASP A 43 1.77 -3.47 0.33
CA ASP A 43 2.29 -4.34 1.37
C ASP A 43 1.31 -4.37 2.55
N ALA A 44 0.80 -5.55 2.86
CA ALA A 44 0.04 -5.78 4.09
C ALA A 44 1.01 -6.23 5.18
N GLY A 45 1.31 -5.37 6.14
CA GLY A 45 2.24 -5.65 7.23
C GLY A 45 1.91 -6.94 7.98
N HIS A 46 2.95 -7.61 8.52
CA HIS A 46 2.84 -8.86 9.26
C HIS A 46 2.29 -10.04 8.43
N GLY A 47 1.80 -11.09 9.06
CA GLY A 47 1.18 -12.25 8.40
C GLY A 47 1.71 -13.60 8.85
N GLY A 48 0.93 -14.67 8.66
CA GLY A 48 1.29 -16.02 9.07
C GLY A 48 1.49 -16.13 10.59
N HIS A 49 2.69 -16.57 11.00
CA HIS A 49 3.07 -16.69 12.42
C HIS A 49 3.37 -15.35 13.10
N ASP A 50 3.58 -14.27 12.33
CA ASP A 50 3.71 -12.92 12.86
C ASP A 50 2.31 -12.26 12.94
N PRO A 51 1.74 -12.10 14.14
CA PRO A 51 0.42 -11.50 14.30
C PRO A 51 0.42 -9.97 14.19
N GLY A 52 1.60 -9.31 14.26
CA GLY A 52 1.70 -7.89 14.58
C GLY A 52 1.20 -7.59 16.00
N ALA A 53 0.72 -6.40 16.24
CA ALA A 53 0.08 -6.04 17.48
C ALA A 53 -1.21 -6.84 17.69
N ILE A 54 -1.44 -7.23 18.95
CA ILE A 54 -2.62 -8.04 19.36
C ILE A 54 -3.58 -7.12 20.10
N GLY A 55 -4.74 -6.91 19.52
CA GLY A 55 -5.83 -6.19 20.14
C GLY A 55 -6.68 -7.07 21.06
N LYS A 56 -7.81 -6.53 21.49
CA LYS A 56 -8.76 -7.27 22.34
C LYS A 56 -9.58 -8.30 21.55
N ILE A 57 -9.93 -7.99 20.31
CA ILE A 57 -10.80 -8.81 19.44
C ILE A 57 -10.15 -9.21 18.13
N SER A 58 -8.98 -8.67 17.80
CA SER A 58 -8.34 -8.87 16.49
C SER A 58 -6.81 -8.88 16.57
N LYS A 59 -6.19 -9.16 15.44
CA LYS A 59 -4.74 -9.08 15.23
C LYS A 59 -4.46 -8.11 14.11
N GLU A 60 -3.42 -7.32 14.24
CA GLU A 60 -3.00 -6.32 13.27
C GLU A 60 -2.90 -6.89 11.84
N LYS A 61 -2.27 -8.06 11.67
CA LYS A 61 -2.12 -8.72 10.36
C LYS A 61 -3.43 -8.88 9.59
N ASN A 62 -4.56 -9.05 10.29
CA ASN A 62 -5.87 -9.25 9.67
C ASN A 62 -6.46 -7.93 9.20
N ILE A 63 -6.34 -6.87 10.02
CA ILE A 63 -6.76 -5.50 9.65
C ILE A 63 -5.98 -5.04 8.44
N ASN A 64 -4.64 -5.16 8.49
CA ASN A 64 -3.74 -4.74 7.42
C ASN A 64 -4.07 -5.44 6.10
N LEU A 65 -4.28 -6.76 6.13
CA LEU A 65 -4.64 -7.54 4.93
C LEU A 65 -6.00 -7.12 4.36
N ASN A 66 -7.01 -6.96 5.21
CA ASN A 66 -8.35 -6.56 4.79
C ASN A 66 -8.33 -5.21 4.07
N VAL A 67 -7.68 -4.20 4.68
CA VAL A 67 -7.58 -2.86 4.08
C VAL A 67 -6.74 -2.91 2.80
N ALA A 68 -5.60 -3.59 2.79
CA ALA A 68 -4.74 -3.72 1.61
C ALA A 68 -5.49 -4.31 0.40
N LEU A 69 -6.27 -5.37 0.62
CA LEU A 69 -7.07 -5.99 -0.44
C LEU A 69 -8.18 -5.07 -0.95
N LYS A 70 -8.84 -4.32 -0.05
CA LYS A 70 -9.86 -3.32 -0.44
C LYS A 70 -9.24 -2.19 -1.27
N VAL A 71 -8.07 -1.66 -0.88
CA VAL A 71 -7.34 -0.64 -1.66
C VAL A 71 -7.03 -1.16 -3.06
N GLY A 72 -6.42 -2.33 -3.15
CA GLY A 72 -6.06 -2.87 -4.45
C GLY A 72 -7.26 -3.22 -5.32
N ASN A 73 -8.39 -3.63 -4.73
CA ASN A 73 -9.64 -3.84 -5.47
C ASN A 73 -10.20 -2.53 -6.01
N LEU A 74 -10.15 -1.43 -5.24
CA LEU A 74 -10.56 -0.11 -5.72
C LEU A 74 -9.69 0.33 -6.91
N ILE A 75 -8.38 0.17 -6.82
CA ILE A 75 -7.46 0.52 -7.91
C ILE A 75 -7.75 -0.32 -9.16
N LYS A 76 -7.83 -1.65 -9.02
CA LYS A 76 -8.06 -2.56 -10.16
C LYS A 76 -9.38 -2.35 -10.88
N ARG A 77 -10.41 -1.87 -10.17
CA ARG A 77 -11.74 -1.62 -10.77
C ARG A 77 -11.82 -0.28 -11.50
N ASN A 78 -10.99 0.68 -11.12
CA ASN A 78 -11.14 2.07 -11.57
C ASN A 78 -9.92 2.61 -12.33
N CYS A 79 -8.84 1.82 -12.45
CA CYS A 79 -7.60 2.28 -13.11
C CYS A 79 -7.07 1.15 -13.99
N ASP A 80 -7.43 1.17 -15.27
CA ASP A 80 -7.04 0.14 -16.25
C ASP A 80 -5.56 0.18 -16.60
N ASP A 81 -4.92 1.33 -16.36
CA ASP A 81 -3.50 1.60 -16.61
C ASP A 81 -2.61 1.37 -15.37
N VAL A 82 -3.14 0.69 -14.34
CA VAL A 82 -2.42 0.43 -13.10
C VAL A 82 -2.30 -1.07 -12.83
N LYS A 83 -1.06 -1.52 -12.69
CA LYS A 83 -0.75 -2.88 -12.22
C LYS A 83 -0.61 -2.89 -10.71
N VAL A 84 -1.50 -3.60 -10.01
CA VAL A 84 -1.45 -3.79 -8.55
C VAL A 84 -0.77 -5.12 -8.23
N ILE A 85 0.26 -5.07 -7.40
CA ILE A 85 0.98 -6.22 -6.86
C ILE A 85 0.88 -6.18 -5.34
N TYR A 86 0.70 -7.34 -4.71
CA TYR A 86 0.68 -7.47 -3.25
C TYR A 86 1.94 -8.21 -2.79
N THR A 87 2.49 -7.83 -1.65
CA THR A 87 3.54 -8.62 -0.98
C THR A 87 2.97 -9.91 -0.41
N ARG A 88 1.70 -9.87 0.01
CA ARG A 88 0.86 -11.01 0.36
C ARG A 88 -0.61 -10.70 0.11
N SER A 89 -1.37 -11.68 -0.33
CA SER A 89 -2.82 -11.61 -0.52
C SER A 89 -3.58 -12.62 0.36
N LYS A 90 -2.84 -13.32 1.22
CA LYS A 90 -3.34 -14.33 2.17
C LYS A 90 -2.64 -14.15 3.52
N ASP A 91 -3.08 -14.90 4.52
CA ASP A 91 -2.43 -14.92 5.83
C ASP A 91 -1.16 -15.81 5.78
N VAL A 92 -0.11 -15.28 5.17
CA VAL A 92 1.23 -15.89 5.06
C VAL A 92 2.28 -14.92 5.56
N PHE A 93 3.36 -15.46 6.13
CA PHE A 93 4.52 -14.66 6.54
C PHE A 93 5.35 -14.27 5.32
N THR A 94 5.78 -13.02 5.27
CA THR A 94 6.71 -12.50 4.26
C THR A 94 7.80 -11.71 4.98
N PRO A 95 9.09 -12.10 4.87
CA PRO A 95 10.22 -11.38 5.46
C PRO A 95 10.27 -9.92 5.03
N LEU A 96 10.83 -9.02 5.86
CA LEU A 96 10.83 -7.58 5.57
C LEU A 96 11.61 -7.24 4.29
N ASP A 97 12.78 -7.82 4.10
CA ASP A 97 13.60 -7.62 2.90
C ASP A 97 12.89 -8.12 1.64
N ARG A 98 12.18 -9.24 1.75
CA ARG A 98 11.41 -9.82 0.63
C ARG A 98 10.29 -8.90 0.15
N ARG A 99 9.69 -8.10 1.04
CA ARG A 99 8.65 -7.12 0.68
C ARG A 99 9.20 -6.04 -0.26
N ALA A 100 10.33 -5.45 0.10
CA ALA A 100 11.03 -4.48 -0.75
C ALA A 100 11.54 -5.13 -2.05
N GLU A 101 12.05 -6.37 -1.98
CA GLU A 101 12.51 -7.12 -3.16
C GLU A 101 11.38 -7.35 -4.17
N ILE A 102 10.18 -7.70 -3.72
CA ILE A 102 8.99 -7.85 -4.59
C ILE A 102 8.74 -6.54 -5.35
N ALA A 103 8.80 -5.40 -4.66
CA ALA A 103 8.58 -4.10 -5.27
C ALA A 103 9.70 -3.74 -6.28
N ASN A 104 10.96 -3.97 -5.91
CA ASN A 104 12.11 -3.70 -6.77
C ASN A 104 12.10 -4.57 -8.03
N ASN A 105 11.82 -5.87 -7.89
CA ASN A 105 11.75 -6.81 -9.02
C ASN A 105 10.60 -6.49 -9.96
N ALA A 106 9.50 -5.97 -9.42
CA ALA A 106 8.37 -5.48 -10.21
C ALA A 106 8.66 -4.15 -10.90
N LYS A 107 9.78 -3.49 -10.61
CA LYS A 107 10.09 -2.12 -11.03
C LYS A 107 8.93 -1.18 -10.70
N ALA A 108 8.43 -1.30 -9.47
CA ALA A 108 7.27 -0.54 -9.01
C ALA A 108 7.54 0.97 -9.04
N ASP A 109 6.52 1.72 -9.37
CA ASP A 109 6.54 3.18 -9.35
C ASP A 109 6.17 3.72 -7.95
N LEU A 110 5.58 2.84 -7.09
CA LEU A 110 5.15 3.18 -5.75
C LEU A 110 5.07 1.96 -4.83
N PHE A 111 5.48 2.12 -3.56
CA PHE A 111 5.34 1.12 -2.51
C PHE A 111 4.54 1.69 -1.33
N ILE A 112 3.46 1.01 -0.94
CA ILE A 112 2.58 1.42 0.17
C ILE A 112 2.49 0.26 1.16
N SER A 113 3.11 0.41 2.33
CA SER A 113 3.00 -0.53 3.44
C SER A 113 1.87 -0.11 4.38
N ILE A 114 1.03 -1.06 4.79
CA ILE A 114 -0.17 -0.81 5.60
C ILE A 114 -0.04 -1.57 6.91
N HIS A 115 -0.09 -0.81 8.01
CA HIS A 115 0.05 -1.25 9.40
C HIS A 115 -1.04 -0.67 10.29
N THR A 116 -1.12 -1.14 11.52
CA THR A 116 -2.05 -0.67 12.55
C THR A 116 -1.33 -0.53 13.88
N ASN A 117 -1.15 0.69 14.32
CA ASN A 117 -0.37 1.08 15.50
C ASN A 117 -0.90 0.47 16.82
N ALA A 118 -0.01 0.36 17.80
CA ALA A 118 -0.36 0.02 19.16
C ALA A 118 0.46 0.83 20.16
N LEU A 119 -0.15 1.25 21.24
CA LEU A 119 0.53 1.90 22.36
C LEU A 119 0.30 1.11 23.64
N ALA A 120 1.39 0.73 24.31
CA ALA A 120 1.36 -0.10 25.51
C ALA A 120 0.50 0.50 26.63
N ASN A 121 0.68 1.80 26.89
CA ASN A 121 0.11 2.49 28.05
C ASN A 121 -0.97 3.51 27.69
N ASN A 122 -1.47 3.49 26.44
CA ASN A 122 -2.50 4.43 26.00
C ASN A 122 -3.61 3.69 25.25
N ARG A 123 -4.79 3.66 25.83
CA ARG A 123 -5.99 3.01 25.28
C ARG A 123 -7.02 4.03 24.76
N THR A 124 -6.60 5.29 24.61
CA THR A 124 -7.47 6.39 24.12
C THR A 124 -6.92 7.06 22.86
N ALA A 125 -5.72 6.68 22.41
CA ALA A 125 -5.12 7.21 21.20
C ALA A 125 -5.98 6.88 19.97
N LYS A 126 -6.21 7.87 19.11
CA LYS A 126 -7.04 7.75 17.90
C LYS A 126 -6.36 8.45 16.73
N GLY A 127 -6.74 8.06 15.51
CA GLY A 127 -6.30 8.70 14.29
C GLY A 127 -5.19 7.96 13.56
N ALA A 128 -4.91 8.40 12.34
CA ALA A 128 -3.94 7.78 11.45
C ALA A 128 -2.68 8.63 11.28
N SER A 129 -1.55 7.98 11.04
CA SER A 129 -0.27 8.62 10.70
C SER A 129 0.36 7.98 9.47
N THR A 130 1.21 8.72 8.78
CA THR A 130 1.96 8.19 7.64
C THR A 130 3.46 8.44 7.85
N TRP A 131 4.26 7.47 7.47
CA TRP A 131 5.66 7.40 7.78
C TRP A 131 6.51 7.25 6.53
N THR A 132 7.66 7.92 6.50
CA THR A 132 8.69 7.75 5.48
C THR A 132 9.98 7.26 6.11
N LEU A 133 10.86 6.70 5.29
CA LEU A 133 12.20 6.34 5.73
C LEU A 133 12.95 7.61 6.19
N GLY A 134 13.71 7.49 7.26
CA GLY A 134 14.54 8.59 7.76
C GLY A 134 14.90 8.44 9.22
N LEU A 135 15.50 9.49 9.78
CA LEU A 135 15.85 9.52 11.18
C LEU A 135 14.61 9.78 12.04
N ALA A 136 14.47 9.01 13.10
CA ALA A 136 13.43 9.25 14.11
C ALA A 136 13.70 10.55 14.86
N LYS A 137 12.75 11.49 14.80
CA LYS A 137 12.89 12.82 15.42
C LYS A 137 12.51 12.83 16.91
N SER A 138 12.06 11.70 17.45
CA SER A 138 11.69 11.54 18.86
C SER A 138 11.80 10.09 19.28
N ASP A 139 11.89 9.83 20.59
CA ASP A 139 11.87 8.47 21.15
C ASP A 139 10.57 7.74 20.77
N ALA A 140 9.45 8.46 20.76
CA ALA A 140 8.16 7.88 20.35
C ALA A 140 8.18 7.37 18.90
N ASN A 141 8.84 8.10 17.98
CA ASN A 141 9.00 7.68 16.60
C ASN A 141 9.94 6.47 16.50
N LEU A 142 11.00 6.44 17.30
CA LEU A 142 11.93 5.32 17.36
C LEU A 142 11.23 4.05 17.86
N GLU A 143 10.40 4.15 18.88
CA GLU A 143 9.66 3.01 19.43
C GLU A 143 8.69 2.39 18.41
N VAL A 144 8.06 3.19 17.55
CA VAL A 144 7.26 2.66 16.42
C VAL A 144 8.14 1.83 15.49
N ALA A 145 9.28 2.38 15.05
CA ALA A 145 10.19 1.65 14.16
C ALA A 145 10.76 0.38 14.81
N LYS A 146 11.11 0.42 16.11
CA LYS A 146 11.57 -0.77 16.85
C LYS A 146 10.51 -1.87 16.84
N ARG A 147 9.26 -1.52 17.09
CA ARG A 147 8.16 -2.47 17.08
C ARG A 147 8.00 -3.12 15.71
N GLU A 148 7.92 -2.30 14.64
CA GLU A 148 7.74 -2.82 13.28
C GLU A 148 8.94 -3.64 12.80
N ASN A 149 10.15 -3.21 13.13
CA ASN A 149 11.36 -3.96 12.77
C ASN A 149 11.56 -5.23 13.62
N SER A 150 10.91 -5.35 14.78
CA SER A 150 11.06 -6.53 15.65
C SER A 150 10.61 -7.84 15.00
N VAL A 151 9.83 -7.76 13.93
CA VAL A 151 9.40 -8.92 13.15
C VAL A 151 10.57 -9.75 12.61
N ILE A 152 11.74 -9.15 12.37
CA ILE A 152 12.93 -9.89 11.93
C ILE A 152 13.36 -10.96 12.96
N LEU A 153 13.01 -10.81 14.22
CA LEU A 153 13.33 -11.78 15.28
C LEU A 153 12.58 -13.13 15.12
N TYR A 154 11.54 -13.16 14.28
CA TYR A 154 10.87 -14.41 13.88
C TYR A 154 11.62 -15.17 12.78
N GLU A 155 12.63 -14.56 12.16
CA GLU A 155 13.44 -15.16 11.12
C GLU A 155 14.70 -15.83 11.73
N SER A 156 14.93 -17.11 11.44
CA SER A 156 16.05 -17.86 12.02
C SER A 156 17.44 -17.36 11.60
N ASP A 157 17.50 -16.72 10.42
CA ASP A 157 18.73 -16.21 9.80
C ASP A 157 18.88 -14.67 9.89
N TYR A 158 18.04 -14.00 10.71
CA TYR A 158 17.97 -12.55 10.76
C TYR A 158 19.32 -11.85 10.96
N LYS A 159 20.22 -12.42 11.76
CA LYS A 159 21.54 -11.83 12.02
C LYS A 159 22.39 -11.68 10.77
N THR A 160 22.36 -12.69 9.93
CA THR A 160 23.07 -12.67 8.64
C THR A 160 22.33 -11.83 7.61
N ARG A 161 21.02 -12.01 7.51
CA ARG A 161 20.16 -11.33 6.55
C ARG A 161 20.15 -9.82 6.73
N TYR A 162 20.10 -9.34 7.97
CA TYR A 162 20.07 -7.92 8.29
C TYR A 162 21.40 -7.38 8.84
N ALA A 163 22.54 -8.04 8.51
CA ALA A 163 23.90 -7.62 8.83
C ALA A 163 24.09 -7.27 10.32
N GLY A 164 23.51 -8.06 11.23
CA GLY A 164 23.62 -7.87 12.66
C GLY A 164 22.75 -6.75 13.25
N PHE A 165 21.85 -6.14 12.45
CA PHE A 165 20.91 -5.13 12.95
C PHE A 165 20.10 -5.70 14.13
N ASN A 166 20.10 -4.97 15.25
CA ASN A 166 19.31 -5.30 16.43
C ASN A 166 18.11 -4.34 16.52
N PRO A 167 16.87 -4.79 16.29
CA PRO A 167 15.71 -3.92 16.29
C PRO A 167 15.41 -3.29 17.66
N ASN A 168 15.95 -3.85 18.74
CA ASN A 168 15.73 -3.34 20.10
C ASN A 168 16.78 -2.34 20.56
N SER A 169 17.90 -2.18 19.81
CA SER A 169 18.98 -1.26 20.16
C SER A 169 18.83 0.07 19.39
N ALA A 170 18.84 1.18 20.09
CA ALA A 170 18.79 2.51 19.46
C ALA A 170 20.01 2.76 18.56
N GLU A 171 21.17 2.20 18.92
CA GLU A 171 22.43 2.34 18.17
C GLU A 171 22.30 1.74 16.76
N SER A 172 21.52 0.68 16.59
CA SER A 172 21.28 0.09 15.26
C SER A 172 20.57 1.06 14.31
N TYR A 173 19.84 2.04 14.84
CA TYR A 173 19.10 3.02 14.02
C TYR A 173 19.97 4.20 13.55
N ILE A 174 21.18 4.36 14.09
CA ILE A 174 22.13 5.42 13.64
C ILE A 174 22.45 5.28 12.16
N ILE A 175 22.43 4.07 11.60
CA ILE A 175 22.67 3.85 10.17
C ILE A 175 21.71 4.65 9.28
N PHE A 176 20.48 4.90 9.74
CA PHE A 176 19.48 5.65 8.97
C PHE A 176 19.79 7.15 8.90
N GLU A 177 20.67 7.66 9.76
CA GLU A 177 21.17 9.05 9.73
C GLU A 177 22.02 9.32 8.49
N PHE A 178 22.75 8.30 8.05
CA PHE A 178 23.66 8.38 6.90
C PHE A 178 23.03 7.94 5.58
N MET A 179 21.78 7.49 5.61
CA MET A 179 21.08 7.05 4.40
C MET A 179 20.47 8.26 3.68
N GLN A 180 20.87 8.44 2.41
CA GLN A 180 20.22 9.36 1.51
C GLN A 180 19.13 8.60 0.75
N ASP A 181 17.87 8.92 1.02
CA ASP A 181 16.76 8.40 0.23
C ASP A 181 16.53 9.30 -1.00
N LYS A 182 16.88 8.77 -2.17
CA LYS A 182 16.66 9.43 -3.46
C LYS A 182 15.20 9.84 -3.68
N TYR A 183 14.27 9.14 -3.07
CA TYR A 183 12.83 9.32 -3.26
C TYR A 183 12.14 9.99 -2.07
N MET A 184 12.93 10.56 -1.14
CA MET A 184 12.41 11.18 0.08
C MET A 184 11.34 12.24 -0.20
N GLU A 185 11.60 13.14 -1.14
CA GLU A 185 10.67 14.21 -1.48
C GLU A 185 9.33 13.66 -1.97
N GLN A 186 9.36 12.68 -2.88
CA GLN A 186 8.15 12.05 -3.40
C GLN A 186 7.43 11.23 -2.33
N SER A 187 8.17 10.55 -1.43
CA SER A 187 7.62 9.80 -0.31
C SER A 187 6.90 10.72 0.68
N VAL A 188 7.52 11.83 1.06
CA VAL A 188 6.92 12.84 1.95
C VAL A 188 5.69 13.49 1.30
N HIS A 189 5.76 13.78 0.00
CA HIS A 189 4.62 14.32 -0.73
C HIS A 189 3.43 13.35 -0.72
N LEU A 190 3.66 12.08 -1.06
CA LEU A 190 2.62 11.04 -0.98
C LEU A 190 2.06 10.91 0.44
N ALA A 191 2.93 10.90 1.47
CA ALA A 191 2.52 10.83 2.86
C ALA A 191 1.61 12.01 3.25
N SER A 192 1.90 13.20 2.74
CA SER A 192 1.06 14.40 2.95
C SER A 192 -0.32 14.26 2.29
N LEU A 193 -0.37 13.69 1.07
CA LEU A 193 -1.64 13.38 0.39
C LEU A 193 -2.45 12.34 1.16
N MET A 194 -1.80 11.32 1.76
CA MET A 194 -2.46 10.33 2.62
C MET A 194 -3.08 10.99 3.84
N GLN A 195 -2.34 11.83 4.57
CA GLN A 195 -2.85 12.50 5.76
C GLN A 195 -4.03 13.42 5.42
N LYS A 196 -3.95 14.15 4.31
CA LYS A 196 -5.07 14.95 3.82
C LYS A 196 -6.33 14.11 3.64
N GLN A 197 -6.22 12.92 3.04
CA GLN A 197 -7.36 12.04 2.81
C GLN A 197 -7.86 11.37 4.10
N PHE A 198 -6.98 11.01 5.03
CA PHE A 198 -7.40 10.50 6.33
C PHE A 198 -8.22 11.52 7.11
N HIS A 199 -7.84 12.81 7.01
CA HIS A 199 -8.64 13.88 7.62
C HIS A 199 -9.93 14.16 6.84
N GLN A 200 -9.85 14.38 5.53
CA GLN A 200 -10.97 14.84 4.71
C GLN A 200 -11.99 13.74 4.41
N THR A 201 -11.52 12.59 3.88
CA THR A 201 -12.37 11.47 3.46
C THR A 201 -12.71 10.55 4.62
N CYS A 202 -11.72 10.17 5.44
CA CYS A 202 -11.94 9.18 6.49
C CYS A 202 -12.40 9.80 7.80
N LYS A 203 -12.42 11.14 7.93
CA LYS A 203 -12.76 11.87 9.15
C LYS A 203 -11.96 11.42 10.37
N ARG A 204 -10.70 11.01 10.12
CA ARG A 204 -9.77 10.58 11.17
C ARG A 204 -9.00 11.76 11.74
N ALA A 205 -8.62 11.67 13.01
CA ALA A 205 -7.67 12.60 13.57
C ALA A 205 -6.34 12.47 12.81
N ASP A 206 -5.85 13.59 12.30
CA ASP A 206 -4.56 13.68 11.62
C ASP A 206 -3.44 13.64 12.66
N ARG A 207 -2.61 12.60 12.57
CA ARG A 207 -1.45 12.47 13.45
C ARG A 207 -0.14 12.83 12.76
N GLY A 208 -0.22 13.32 11.55
CA GLY A 208 0.90 13.89 10.80
C GLY A 208 1.73 12.89 10.03
N VAL A 209 2.72 13.46 9.33
CA VAL A 209 3.77 12.74 8.60
C VAL A 209 5.00 12.67 9.48
N HIS A 210 5.57 11.48 9.63
CA HIS A 210 6.75 11.22 10.45
C HIS A 210 7.84 10.50 9.67
N GLN A 211 9.03 10.44 10.28
CA GLN A 211 10.17 9.70 9.76
C GLN A 211 10.69 8.75 10.83
N ALA A 212 11.08 7.54 10.41
CA ALA A 212 11.81 6.60 11.25
C ALA A 212 12.54 5.53 10.39
N GLY A 213 13.42 4.77 11.02
CA GLY A 213 14.24 3.75 10.38
C GLY A 213 13.50 2.44 10.16
N PHE A 214 12.53 2.41 9.25
CA PHE A 214 11.79 1.20 8.89
C PHE A 214 12.58 0.33 7.91
N LEU A 215 12.90 -0.90 8.30
CA LEU A 215 13.62 -1.85 7.44
C LEU A 215 12.82 -2.18 6.17
N VAL A 216 11.50 -2.25 6.25
CA VAL A 216 10.64 -2.54 5.08
C VAL A 216 10.74 -1.46 4.00
N LEU A 217 11.08 -0.22 4.37
CA LEU A 217 11.27 0.89 3.44
C LEU A 217 12.73 1.07 3.00
N LYS A 218 13.68 0.53 3.79
CA LYS A 218 15.14 0.76 3.62
C LYS A 218 15.65 0.38 2.24
N ALA A 219 15.18 -0.74 1.70
CA ALA A 219 15.67 -1.29 0.44
C ALA A 219 14.80 -0.91 -0.77
N SER A 220 13.81 -0.04 -0.61
CA SER A 220 12.91 0.36 -1.70
C SER A 220 13.63 1.24 -2.72
N ALA A 221 13.52 0.89 -3.99
CA ALA A 221 14.07 1.67 -5.12
C ALA A 221 13.02 2.57 -5.80
N MET A 222 11.98 2.96 -5.06
CA MET A 222 10.89 3.84 -5.49
C MET A 222 10.36 4.64 -4.30
N PRO A 223 9.53 5.68 -4.53
CA PRO A 223 8.79 6.34 -3.45
C PRO A 223 8.03 5.34 -2.60
N SER A 224 8.21 5.42 -1.27
CA SER A 224 7.69 4.42 -0.34
C SER A 224 7.20 5.05 0.96
N ILE A 225 6.09 4.56 1.47
CA ILE A 225 5.48 4.99 2.72
C ILE A 225 5.01 3.80 3.55
N LEU A 226 4.93 4.00 4.86
CA LEU A 226 4.24 3.13 5.80
C LEU A 226 3.08 3.90 6.42
N ILE A 227 1.89 3.31 6.39
CA ILE A 227 0.67 3.88 6.95
C ILE A 227 0.35 3.17 8.26
N GLU A 228 0.05 3.93 9.30
CA GLU A 228 -0.57 3.47 10.53
C GLU A 228 -2.05 3.89 10.51
N LEU A 229 -2.93 2.91 10.27
CA LEU A 229 -4.38 3.14 10.07
C LEU A 229 -5.09 3.71 11.29
N GLY A 230 -4.56 3.44 12.48
CA GLY A 230 -5.15 3.78 13.78
C GLY A 230 -4.48 2.99 14.88
N PHE A 231 -5.12 2.85 16.03
CA PHE A 231 -4.54 2.21 17.22
C PHE A 231 -5.36 0.98 17.63
N ILE A 232 -4.82 -0.24 17.37
CA ILE A 232 -5.46 -1.50 17.77
C ILE A 232 -5.57 -1.62 19.30
N SER A 233 -4.70 -0.92 20.04
CA SER A 233 -4.74 -0.84 21.52
C SER A 233 -5.94 -0.05 22.06
N THR A 234 -6.62 0.75 21.23
CA THR A 234 -7.80 1.52 21.59
C THR A 234 -9.07 0.78 21.17
N PRO A 235 -9.94 0.33 22.09
CA PRO A 235 -11.07 -0.54 21.73
C PRO A 235 -12.04 0.02 20.67
N GLU A 236 -12.23 1.35 20.63
CA GLU A 236 -13.08 1.98 19.61
C GLU A 236 -12.42 1.97 18.24
N GLU A 237 -11.11 2.24 18.16
CA GLU A 237 -10.32 2.16 16.94
C GLU A 237 -10.29 0.73 16.39
N GLU A 238 -10.04 -0.23 17.27
CA GLU A 238 -10.02 -1.65 16.92
C GLU A 238 -11.35 -2.09 16.31
N ARG A 239 -12.48 -1.74 16.94
CA ARG A 239 -13.81 -2.04 16.38
C ARG A 239 -14.05 -1.37 15.05
N TYR A 240 -13.68 -0.08 14.91
CA TYR A 240 -13.81 0.66 13.66
C TYR A 240 -12.99 0.02 12.55
N LEU A 241 -11.71 -0.26 12.77
CA LEU A 241 -10.82 -0.83 11.75
C LEU A 241 -11.20 -2.26 11.33
N ASN A 242 -11.88 -3.01 12.22
CA ASN A 242 -12.41 -4.34 11.92
C ASN A 242 -13.80 -4.31 11.26
N SER A 243 -14.51 -3.19 11.29
CA SER A 243 -15.80 -3.08 10.63
C SER A 243 -15.63 -2.97 9.12
N GLU A 244 -16.64 -3.45 8.38
CA GLU A 244 -16.66 -3.35 6.92
C GLU A 244 -16.65 -1.88 6.47
N GLU A 245 -17.42 -1.02 7.15
CA GLU A 245 -17.50 0.41 6.92
C GLU A 245 -16.16 1.11 7.17
N GLY A 246 -15.55 0.87 8.35
CA GLY A 246 -14.29 1.51 8.72
C GLY A 246 -13.15 1.10 7.82
N ALA A 247 -13.00 -0.20 7.54
CA ALA A 247 -11.99 -0.71 6.61
C ALA A 247 -12.21 -0.18 5.19
N GLY A 248 -13.48 -0.13 4.73
CA GLY A 248 -13.84 0.44 3.43
C GLY A 248 -13.52 1.94 3.33
N THR A 249 -13.85 2.71 4.37
CA THR A 249 -13.57 4.14 4.44
C THR A 249 -12.05 4.42 4.42
N MET A 250 -11.26 3.66 5.20
CA MET A 250 -9.80 3.78 5.17
C MET A 250 -9.23 3.44 3.79
N ALA A 251 -9.71 2.37 3.17
CA ALA A 251 -9.30 1.99 1.82
C ALA A 251 -9.65 3.06 0.78
N LYS A 252 -10.83 3.68 0.87
CA LYS A 252 -11.26 4.81 0.01
C LYS A 252 -10.32 6.01 0.17
N GLY A 253 -9.94 6.37 1.39
CA GLY A 253 -8.98 7.44 1.64
C GLY A 253 -7.61 7.17 1.01
N ILE A 254 -7.07 5.96 1.20
CA ILE A 254 -5.79 5.54 0.60
C ILE A 254 -5.89 5.57 -0.94
N TYR A 255 -6.95 5.05 -1.50
CA TYR A 255 -7.20 5.06 -2.94
C TYR A 255 -7.24 6.48 -3.51
N ARG A 256 -7.94 7.43 -2.86
CA ARG A 256 -7.99 8.83 -3.30
C ARG A 256 -6.62 9.52 -3.23
N ALA A 257 -5.86 9.27 -2.18
CA ALA A 257 -4.49 9.78 -2.08
C ALA A 257 -3.59 9.22 -3.20
N PHE A 258 -3.73 7.93 -3.50
CA PHE A 258 -3.05 7.28 -4.63
C PHE A 258 -3.40 7.94 -5.96
N LEU A 259 -4.69 8.21 -6.24
CA LEU A 259 -5.13 8.86 -7.47
C LEU A 259 -4.54 10.28 -7.61
N ASN A 260 -4.54 11.06 -6.53
CA ASN A 260 -3.93 12.40 -6.53
C ASN A 260 -2.45 12.33 -6.86
N TYR A 261 -1.72 11.43 -6.19
CA TYR A 261 -0.29 11.23 -6.44
C TYR A 261 -0.01 10.80 -7.88
N LYS A 262 -0.74 9.79 -8.38
CA LYS A 262 -0.57 9.28 -9.75
C LYS A 262 -0.83 10.38 -10.77
N ARG A 263 -1.91 11.15 -10.61
CA ARG A 263 -2.22 12.28 -11.49
C ARG A 263 -1.09 13.31 -11.54
N GLU A 264 -0.55 13.70 -10.39
CA GLU A 264 0.53 14.67 -10.32
C GLU A 264 1.84 14.10 -10.90
N HIS A 265 2.08 12.80 -10.69
CA HIS A 265 3.21 12.10 -11.27
C HIS A 265 3.14 12.09 -12.82
N GLU A 266 1.98 11.78 -13.39
CA GLU A 266 1.74 11.82 -14.83
C GLU A 266 1.95 13.22 -15.41
N LEU A 267 1.35 14.24 -14.78
CA LEU A 267 1.48 15.63 -15.22
C LEU A 267 2.95 16.09 -15.22
N ARG A 268 3.74 15.66 -14.24
CA ARG A 268 5.17 15.99 -14.17
C ARG A 268 5.99 15.32 -15.26
N LEU A 269 5.64 14.08 -15.64
CA LEU A 269 6.39 13.33 -16.66
C LEU A 269 6.00 13.68 -18.08
N THR A 270 4.73 13.91 -18.35
CA THR A 270 4.19 14.00 -19.71
C THR A 270 3.43 15.30 -20.01
N GLY A 271 3.18 16.13 -18.99
CA GLY A 271 2.32 17.31 -19.09
C GLY A 271 0.83 16.99 -19.21
N VAL A 272 0.45 15.71 -19.27
CA VAL A 272 -0.94 15.24 -19.41
C VAL A 272 -1.21 14.13 -18.41
N SER A 273 -2.38 14.13 -17.77
CA SER A 273 -2.83 13.02 -16.93
C SER A 273 -4.11 12.40 -17.49
N LYS A 274 -4.16 11.08 -17.48
CA LYS A 274 -5.37 10.29 -17.73
C LYS A 274 -6.12 9.95 -16.44
N THR A 275 -5.50 10.20 -15.30
CA THR A 275 -6.06 9.86 -14.00
C THR A 275 -7.20 10.82 -13.64
N ILE A 276 -8.40 10.29 -13.48
CA ILE A 276 -9.57 11.02 -12.99
C ILE A 276 -9.62 10.85 -11.47
N VAL A 277 -9.69 11.96 -10.74
CA VAL A 277 -9.93 11.97 -9.30
C VAL A 277 -11.38 12.37 -9.08
N PRO A 278 -12.27 11.44 -8.67
CA PRO A 278 -13.68 11.75 -8.47
C PRO A 278 -13.87 12.83 -7.39
N THR A 279 -14.81 13.74 -7.62
CA THR A 279 -15.25 14.70 -6.59
C THR A 279 -16.12 14.00 -5.54
N GLU A 280 -16.22 14.57 -4.34
CA GLU A 280 -17.04 13.95 -3.27
C GLU A 280 -18.53 13.81 -3.65
N GLN A 281 -19.02 14.63 -4.57
CA GLN A 281 -20.41 14.61 -5.02
C GLN A 281 -20.73 13.53 -6.05
N GLU A 282 -19.73 13.05 -6.80
CA GLU A 282 -19.93 12.03 -7.85
C GLU A 282 -19.98 10.60 -7.29
N GLU A 283 -19.37 10.37 -6.13
CA GLU A 283 -19.28 9.02 -5.55
C GLU A 283 -20.57 8.61 -4.79
N ASP A 284 -21.39 9.57 -4.35
CA ASP A 284 -22.64 9.28 -3.63
C ASP A 284 -23.77 8.82 -4.56
N ASN A 285 -23.62 9.00 -5.88
CA ASN A 285 -24.60 8.66 -6.91
C ASN A 285 -24.31 7.37 -7.69
N THR A 286 -23.28 6.60 -7.33
CA THR A 286 -23.02 5.32 -7.98
C THR A 286 -23.90 4.24 -7.33
N PRO A 287 -24.89 3.65 -8.02
CA PRO A 287 -25.69 2.57 -7.46
C PRO A 287 -24.79 1.38 -7.13
N ALA A 288 -24.86 0.89 -5.91
CA ALA A 288 -24.28 -0.39 -5.56
C ALA A 288 -24.96 -1.47 -6.42
N THR A 289 -24.35 -1.84 -7.53
CA THR A 289 -24.80 -2.95 -8.35
C THR A 289 -24.57 -4.23 -7.57
N ALA A 290 -25.60 -4.63 -6.83
CA ALA A 290 -25.68 -5.92 -6.20
C ALA A 290 -25.77 -6.99 -7.32
N GLN A 291 -24.68 -7.64 -7.63
CA GLN A 291 -24.75 -8.92 -8.32
C GLN A 291 -25.30 -9.95 -7.34
N LYS A 292 -26.58 -10.25 -7.53
CA LYS A 292 -27.23 -11.46 -7.02
C LYS A 292 -26.71 -12.65 -7.84
N ASP A 293 -25.76 -13.36 -7.29
CA ASP A 293 -25.55 -14.74 -7.73
C ASP A 293 -26.52 -15.62 -6.96
N THR A 294 -27.58 -15.99 -7.68
CA THR A 294 -28.49 -17.04 -7.27
C THR A 294 -27.85 -18.40 -7.59
N GLU A 295 -27.34 -19.05 -6.57
CA GLU A 295 -27.19 -20.49 -6.61
C GLU A 295 -27.88 -21.10 -5.38
N SER A 296 -29.06 -21.65 -5.66
CA SER A 296 -29.85 -22.45 -4.75
C SER A 296 -29.20 -23.82 -4.60
N VAL A 297 -28.72 -24.19 -3.42
CA VAL A 297 -28.60 -25.58 -3.01
C VAL A 297 -29.22 -25.75 -1.62
N ASN A 298 -30.33 -26.42 -1.65
CA ASN A 298 -31.11 -26.94 -0.56
C ASN A 298 -30.31 -28.04 0.17
N THR A 299 -30.08 -27.91 1.47
CA THR A 299 -30.10 -29.02 2.45
C THR A 299 -29.92 -28.52 3.87
N ALA A 300 -30.94 -28.58 4.66
CA ALA A 300 -30.92 -28.68 6.12
C ALA A 300 -31.37 -30.12 6.48
N PRO A 301 -31.30 -30.60 7.74
CA PRO A 301 -30.44 -30.27 8.90
C PRO A 301 -29.76 -31.54 9.48
N GLN A 302 -28.50 -31.43 9.91
CA GLN A 302 -27.89 -32.44 10.79
C GLN A 302 -26.91 -31.76 11.76
N GLN A 303 -27.42 -31.05 12.74
CA GLN A 303 -26.67 -30.56 13.87
C GLN A 303 -27.38 -30.82 15.20
N GLU A 304 -27.48 -32.08 15.55
CA GLU A 304 -27.95 -32.42 16.93
C GLU A 304 -27.45 -33.79 17.42
N LYS A 305 -26.20 -34.18 17.12
CA LYS A 305 -25.69 -35.47 17.62
C LYS A 305 -24.18 -35.53 17.91
N LEU A 306 -23.53 -34.42 18.23
CA LEU A 306 -22.08 -34.39 18.57
C LEU A 306 -21.73 -33.63 19.86
N LEU A 307 -22.65 -33.56 20.82
CA LEU A 307 -22.44 -32.89 22.13
C LEU A 307 -22.48 -33.84 23.31
N ALA A 308 -22.25 -35.14 23.14
CA ALA A 308 -22.38 -36.11 24.21
C ALA A 308 -21.17 -37.03 24.48
N GLU A 309 -20.02 -36.85 23.84
CA GLU A 309 -18.87 -37.73 24.13
C GLU A 309 -17.54 -36.97 24.16
N ALA A 310 -17.32 -36.19 25.21
CA ALA A 310 -15.97 -35.75 25.59
C ALA A 310 -15.91 -35.38 27.08
N LYS A 311 -16.23 -36.32 27.94
CA LYS A 311 -15.78 -36.33 29.34
C LYS A 311 -15.08 -37.63 29.58
N THR A 312 -13.80 -37.56 29.83
CA THR A 312 -12.89 -38.44 30.55
C THR A 312 -11.59 -38.73 29.80
N LYS A 313 -10.49 -38.15 30.19
CA LYS A 313 -9.28 -38.74 30.79
C LYS A 313 -8.03 -37.83 30.68
N PRO A 314 -6.95 -38.14 31.39
CA PRO A 314 -6.34 -37.14 32.28
C PRO A 314 -4.95 -36.63 31.83
N ALA A 315 -4.42 -35.68 32.60
CA ALA A 315 -3.15 -34.98 32.48
C ALA A 315 -1.91 -35.85 32.21
N ALA A 316 -1.02 -35.35 31.35
CA ALA A 316 0.39 -35.75 31.31
C ALA A 316 1.27 -34.52 31.02
N THR A 317 2.04 -34.20 32.05
CA THR A 317 3.38 -33.57 32.12
C THR A 317 3.81 -32.50 31.11
N ALA A 318 4.03 -31.32 31.66
CA ALA A 318 4.69 -30.15 31.09
C ALA A 318 6.11 -30.45 30.60
N LYS A 319 6.41 -29.95 29.37
CA LYS A 319 7.76 -29.61 28.96
C LYS A 319 7.79 -28.12 28.66
N THR A 320 8.72 -27.46 29.28
CA THR A 320 9.03 -26.03 29.26
C THR A 320 9.14 -25.49 27.82
N ALA A 321 8.27 -24.50 27.50
CA ALA A 321 8.33 -23.68 26.31
C ALA A 321 9.15 -22.39 26.56
N PRO A 322 9.79 -21.82 25.54
CA PRO A 322 10.58 -20.60 25.68
C PRO A 322 9.69 -19.38 25.95
N LYS A 323 10.26 -18.44 26.68
CA LYS A 323 9.63 -17.22 27.18
C LYS A 323 8.98 -16.41 26.05
N ARG A 324 7.71 -16.08 26.24
CA ARG A 324 6.89 -15.22 25.37
C ARG A 324 7.40 -13.78 25.36
N PRO A 325 7.19 -13.06 24.25
CA PRO A 325 7.32 -11.60 24.24
C PRO A 325 6.21 -10.96 25.12
N ILE A 326 6.52 -9.82 25.64
CA ILE A 326 5.82 -9.03 26.63
C ILE A 326 4.34 -8.83 26.24
N VAL A 327 3.44 -9.34 27.05
CA VAL A 327 2.05 -8.93 27.09
C VAL A 327 2.02 -7.64 27.91
N VAL A 328 1.56 -6.58 27.30
CA VAL A 328 1.26 -5.33 27.98
C VAL A 328 -0.12 -5.49 28.61
N GLU A 329 -0.17 -5.52 29.92
CA GLU A 329 -1.40 -5.37 30.71
C GLU A 329 -2.06 -3.99 30.51
#